data_9626a9c60165459dc0ea2e42a6a17046
#
_entry.id   9626a9c60165459dc0ea2e42a6a17046
#
_cell.length_a   1.000
_cell.length_b   1.000
_cell.length_c   1.000
_cell.angle_alpha   90.00
_cell.angle_beta   90.00
_cell.angle_gamma   90.00
#
_symmetry.space_group_name_H-M   'P 1'
#
loop_
_entity.id
_entity.type
_entity.pdbx_description
1 polymer ?
#
loop_
_entity_poly.entity_id
_entity_poly.type
_entity_poly.pdbx_seq_one_letter_code
_entity_poly.pdbx_strand_id
1 'polypeptide(L)'
;MIGVAASDLQPPQRYRRQNTAPFSQQVTVFCDFDGPLVDVSNRYYKTYQLGLADTQASYQAKGIILPIHRLEKQQFWNMKQNRVPDVEIAMRSGLRGEQIDFFLGRVIEIVNQPVLLREDRLQAGVSWALALLHSQGVQLVLVTLRCETQATQILRNHGLTRLFSGIYGTADRDAAYQNQAELKTQLLAKALAEQSLLVERPISAWMVGDTEADIIAGQALALPTIALTCGIRSQAYLKQFQPTRIHNDLLAATHYLLERLNVEV
;
A
#
# COMPACT_ATOMS: atom_id res chain seq x y z
N MET A 1 54.86 30.65 -22.82
CA MET A 1 53.40 30.89 -22.74
C MET A 1 52.75 30.04 -23.80
N ILE A 2 52.18 28.91 -23.39
CA ILE A 2 51.40 28.00 -24.27
C ILE A 2 50.02 27.91 -23.63
N GLY A 3 49.05 28.54 -24.25
CA GLY A 3 47.66 28.51 -23.83
C GLY A 3 47.01 27.17 -24.19
N VAL A 4 46.51 26.46 -23.18
CA VAL A 4 45.68 25.27 -23.39
C VAL A 4 44.24 25.74 -23.48
N ALA A 5 43.63 25.51 -24.63
CA ALA A 5 42.23 25.77 -24.90
C ALA A 5 41.33 24.85 -24.06
N ALA A 6 40.36 25.42 -23.39
CA ALA A 6 39.29 24.70 -22.71
C ALA A 6 38.41 24.02 -23.77
N SER A 7 38.49 22.71 -23.90
CA SER A 7 37.64 21.91 -24.80
C SER A 7 36.31 21.65 -24.13
N ASP A 8 35.26 21.95 -24.86
CA ASP A 8 33.85 21.75 -24.63
C ASP A 8 33.52 20.41 -23.99
N LEU A 9 33.14 20.43 -22.73
CA LEU A 9 32.44 19.32 -22.07
C LEU A 9 30.94 19.48 -22.40
N GLN A 10 30.50 18.82 -23.46
CA GLN A 10 29.09 18.62 -23.72
C GLN A 10 28.46 17.82 -22.54
N PRO A 11 27.31 18.25 -22.01
CA PRO A 11 26.60 17.46 -21.00
C PRO A 11 26.18 16.11 -21.57
N PRO A 12 26.17 15.03 -20.74
CA PRO A 12 25.82 13.70 -21.22
C PRO A 12 24.40 13.71 -21.83
N GLN A 13 24.33 13.28 -23.07
CA GLN A 13 23.05 13.08 -23.76
C GLN A 13 22.17 12.20 -22.88
N ARG A 14 21.06 12.75 -22.38
CA ARG A 14 19.98 11.94 -21.79
C ARG A 14 19.55 10.94 -22.85
N TYR A 15 19.82 9.67 -22.60
CA TYR A 15 19.25 8.58 -23.39
C TYR A 15 17.73 8.72 -23.34
N ARG A 16 17.14 9.34 -24.35
CA ARG A 16 15.72 9.23 -24.61
C ARG A 16 15.49 7.77 -24.98
N ARG A 17 15.01 6.97 -24.02
CA ARG A 17 14.47 5.64 -24.32
C ARG A 17 13.40 5.87 -25.39
N GLN A 18 13.61 5.36 -26.58
CA GLN A 18 12.54 5.20 -27.55
C GLN A 18 11.56 4.21 -26.92
N ASN A 19 10.47 4.74 -26.35
CA ASN A 19 9.38 3.95 -25.83
C ASN A 19 8.64 3.38 -27.05
N THR A 20 9.06 2.24 -27.52
CA THR A 20 8.24 1.37 -28.37
C THR A 20 7.26 0.65 -27.44
N ALA A 21 6.35 1.41 -26.84
CA ALA A 21 5.23 0.82 -26.11
C ALA A 21 4.36 0.11 -27.17
N PRO A 22 4.03 -1.17 -26.97
CA PRO A 22 3.16 -1.91 -27.88
C PRO A 22 1.72 -1.37 -27.90
N PHE A 23 1.40 -0.39 -27.06
CA PHE A 23 0.06 0.16 -26.87
C PHE A 23 -0.08 1.54 -27.52
N SER A 24 -1.24 1.79 -28.13
CA SER A 24 -1.62 3.08 -28.71
C SER A 24 -1.77 4.20 -27.66
N GLN A 25 -1.99 3.82 -26.40
CA GLN A 25 -2.15 4.71 -25.22
C GLN A 25 -1.12 4.37 -24.16
N GLN A 26 -0.71 5.38 -23.37
CA GLN A 26 0.11 5.16 -22.17
C GLN A 26 -0.77 4.56 -21.08
N VAL A 27 -0.42 3.37 -20.60
CA VAL A 27 -1.10 2.72 -19.50
C VAL A 27 -0.38 3.01 -18.19
N THR A 28 -1.13 3.49 -17.20
CA THR A 28 -0.62 3.78 -15.86
C THR A 28 -1.37 2.96 -14.81
N VAL A 29 -0.64 2.28 -13.95
CA VAL A 29 -1.19 1.57 -12.79
C VAL A 29 -0.78 2.30 -11.54
N PHE A 30 -1.75 2.90 -10.86
CA PHE A 30 -1.61 3.40 -9.50
C PHE A 30 -1.82 2.25 -8.54
N CYS A 31 -0.83 1.93 -7.73
CA CYS A 31 -0.87 0.77 -6.83
C CYS A 31 -0.68 1.22 -5.39
N ASP A 32 -1.48 0.66 -4.47
CA ASP A 32 -1.21 0.80 -3.03
C ASP A 32 -0.01 -0.06 -2.61
N PHE A 33 0.49 0.17 -1.39
CA PHE A 33 1.68 -0.46 -0.85
C PHE A 33 1.36 -1.58 0.14
N ASP A 34 0.66 -1.24 1.25
CA ASP A 34 0.30 -2.20 2.30
C ASP A 34 -0.84 -3.08 1.80
N GLY A 35 -0.64 -4.38 1.76
CA GLY A 35 -1.56 -5.36 1.19
C GLY A 35 -1.16 -5.79 -0.22
N PRO A 36 -1.23 -4.95 -1.25
CA PRO A 36 -0.85 -5.30 -2.62
C PRO A 36 0.61 -5.71 -2.80
N LEU A 37 1.53 -4.97 -2.18
CA LEU A 37 2.97 -5.20 -2.32
C LEU A 37 3.57 -5.84 -1.07
N VAL A 38 3.06 -5.51 0.10
CA VAL A 38 3.64 -5.90 1.40
C VAL A 38 2.59 -6.56 2.28
N ASP A 39 2.86 -7.78 2.72
CA ASP A 39 2.10 -8.45 3.77
C ASP A 39 2.43 -7.82 5.13
N VAL A 40 1.44 -7.17 5.71
CA VAL A 40 1.51 -6.50 7.02
C VAL A 40 0.87 -7.32 8.15
N SER A 41 0.40 -8.53 7.86
CA SER A 41 -0.36 -9.35 8.81
C SER A 41 0.42 -9.69 10.08
N ASN A 42 1.73 -9.96 9.95
CA ASN A 42 2.60 -10.23 11.08
C ASN A 42 2.78 -8.99 11.95
N ARG A 43 3.03 -7.82 11.32
CA ARG A 43 3.18 -6.55 12.04
C ARG A 43 1.94 -6.24 12.86
N TYR A 44 0.76 -6.31 12.26
CA TYR A 44 -0.51 -6.02 12.94
C TYR A 44 -0.78 -7.00 14.08
N TYR A 45 -0.51 -8.29 13.87
CA TYR A 45 -0.69 -9.29 14.93
C TYR A 45 0.30 -9.09 16.09
N LYS A 46 1.57 -8.80 15.81
CA LYS A 46 2.55 -8.47 16.87
C LYS A 46 2.19 -7.19 17.61
N THR A 47 1.73 -6.16 16.90
CA THR A 47 1.23 -4.93 17.50
C THR A 47 0.09 -5.22 18.50
N TYR A 48 -0.88 -6.03 18.07
CA TYR A 48 -1.97 -6.48 18.94
C TYR A 48 -1.45 -7.20 20.19
N GLN A 49 -0.51 -8.13 20.02
CA GLN A 49 0.04 -8.90 21.14
C GLN A 49 0.79 -8.01 22.14
N LEU A 50 1.61 -7.08 21.65
CA LEU A 50 2.36 -6.14 22.47
C LEU A 50 1.43 -5.14 23.16
N GLY A 51 0.42 -4.61 22.46
CA GLY A 51 -0.59 -3.74 23.06
C GLY A 51 -1.33 -4.40 24.22
N LEU A 52 -1.70 -5.69 24.08
CA LEU A 52 -2.29 -6.46 25.20
C LEU A 52 -1.32 -6.65 26.35
N ALA A 53 -0.07 -6.99 26.07
CA ALA A 53 0.94 -7.19 27.12
C ALA A 53 1.23 -5.90 27.90
N ASP A 54 1.36 -4.77 27.20
CA ASP A 54 1.56 -3.45 27.81
C ASP A 54 0.36 -3.03 28.65
N THR A 55 -0.87 -3.29 28.17
CA THR A 55 -2.10 -3.04 28.92
C THR A 55 -2.12 -3.88 30.19
N GLN A 56 -1.86 -5.18 30.08
CA GLN A 56 -1.80 -6.08 31.24
C GLN A 56 -0.78 -5.61 32.29
N ALA A 57 0.43 -5.28 31.84
CA ALA A 57 1.49 -4.79 32.73
C ALA A 57 1.11 -3.48 33.46
N SER A 58 0.51 -2.53 32.70
CA SER A 58 0.06 -1.25 33.27
C SER A 58 -0.99 -1.43 34.39
N TYR A 59 -1.96 -2.32 34.19
CA TYR A 59 -3.00 -2.58 35.19
C TYR A 59 -2.50 -3.44 36.34
N GLN A 60 -1.61 -4.40 36.08
CA GLN A 60 -0.96 -5.19 37.11
C GLN A 60 -0.15 -4.31 38.08
N ALA A 61 0.54 -3.28 37.59
CA ALA A 61 1.25 -2.31 38.42
C ALA A 61 0.31 -1.53 39.36
N LYS A 62 -0.98 -1.47 39.01
CA LYS A 62 -2.06 -0.88 39.90
C LYS A 62 -2.74 -1.93 40.77
N GLY A 63 -2.24 -3.16 40.86
CA GLY A 63 -2.83 -4.27 41.59
C GLY A 63 -4.06 -4.91 40.94
N ILE A 64 -4.33 -4.64 39.67
CA ILE A 64 -5.49 -5.14 38.96
C ILE A 64 -5.05 -6.25 37.98
N ILE A 65 -5.61 -7.45 38.13
CA ILE A 65 -5.36 -8.60 37.25
C ILE A 65 -6.42 -8.60 36.14
N LEU A 66 -5.99 -8.46 34.89
CA LEU A 66 -6.88 -8.51 33.74
C LEU A 66 -7.04 -9.94 33.17
N PRO A 67 -8.28 -10.38 32.89
CA PRO A 67 -8.55 -11.69 32.27
C PRO A 67 -8.25 -11.64 30.76
N ILE A 68 -6.98 -11.57 30.39
CA ILE A 68 -6.58 -11.46 28.98
C ILE A 68 -6.79 -12.78 28.23
N HIS A 69 -7.56 -12.72 27.15
CA HIS A 69 -7.76 -13.80 26.17
C HIS A 69 -7.11 -13.40 24.83
N ARG A 70 -5.92 -13.92 24.57
CA ARG A 70 -5.23 -13.63 23.32
C ARG A 70 -5.88 -14.41 22.17
N LEU A 71 -6.36 -13.69 21.16
CA LEU A 71 -6.82 -14.29 19.91
C LEU A 71 -5.65 -14.95 19.17
N GLU A 72 -5.91 -16.04 18.48
CA GLU A 72 -4.94 -16.60 17.55
C GLU A 72 -4.78 -15.71 16.32
N LYS A 73 -3.61 -15.81 15.62
CA LYS A 73 -3.32 -14.94 14.47
C LYS A 73 -4.41 -15.03 13.40
N GLN A 74 -4.89 -16.22 13.09
CA GLN A 74 -5.93 -16.39 12.07
C GLN A 74 -7.25 -15.75 12.47
N GLN A 75 -7.66 -15.87 13.74
CA GLN A 75 -8.87 -15.23 14.27
C GLN A 75 -8.76 -13.71 14.21
N PHE A 76 -7.64 -13.16 14.71
CA PHE A 76 -7.35 -11.72 14.66
C PHE A 76 -7.38 -11.21 13.22
N TRP A 77 -6.68 -11.90 12.31
CA TRP A 77 -6.58 -11.46 10.91
C TRP A 77 -7.93 -11.51 10.19
N ASN A 78 -8.72 -12.56 10.41
CA ASN A 78 -10.09 -12.64 9.89
C ASN A 78 -10.96 -11.47 10.38
N MET A 79 -10.81 -11.05 11.64
CA MET A 79 -11.54 -9.87 12.16
C MET A 79 -11.08 -8.59 11.45
N LYS A 80 -9.78 -8.38 11.26
CA LYS A 80 -9.24 -7.22 10.50
C LYS A 80 -9.73 -7.23 9.06
N GLN A 81 -9.71 -8.38 8.39
CA GLN A 81 -10.17 -8.52 7.01
C GLN A 81 -11.66 -8.21 6.84
N ASN A 82 -12.48 -8.53 7.82
CA ASN A 82 -13.92 -8.22 7.82
C ASN A 82 -14.24 -6.85 8.44
N ARG A 83 -13.24 -6.00 8.69
CA ARG A 83 -13.41 -4.64 9.23
C ARG A 83 -14.10 -4.63 10.60
N VAL A 84 -13.94 -5.71 11.38
CA VAL A 84 -14.43 -5.71 12.77
C VAL A 84 -13.73 -4.57 13.52
N PRO A 85 -14.48 -3.71 14.25
CA PRO A 85 -13.90 -2.59 14.98
C PRO A 85 -12.83 -3.05 15.99
N ASP A 86 -11.75 -2.29 16.13
CA ASP A 86 -10.67 -2.62 17.06
C ASP A 86 -11.13 -2.65 18.53
N VAL A 87 -12.17 -1.87 18.86
CA VAL A 87 -12.88 -1.96 20.16
C VAL A 87 -13.43 -3.36 20.38
N GLU A 88 -14.07 -3.97 19.39
CA GLU A 88 -14.61 -5.33 19.52
C GLU A 88 -13.49 -6.37 19.64
N ILE A 89 -12.38 -6.21 18.91
CA ILE A 89 -11.19 -7.05 19.06
C ILE A 89 -10.66 -6.99 20.50
N ALA A 90 -10.57 -5.77 21.07
CA ALA A 90 -10.17 -5.55 22.46
C ALA A 90 -11.14 -6.20 23.46
N MET A 91 -12.44 -6.06 23.24
CA MET A 91 -13.48 -6.68 24.08
C MET A 91 -13.39 -8.22 24.07
N ARG A 92 -13.20 -8.82 22.91
CA ARG A 92 -13.01 -10.28 22.78
C ARG A 92 -11.72 -10.76 23.41
N SER A 93 -10.75 -9.86 23.56
CA SER A 93 -9.50 -10.12 24.29
C SER A 93 -9.62 -9.94 25.81
N GLY A 94 -10.83 -9.66 26.33
CA GLY A 94 -11.09 -9.55 27.76
C GLY A 94 -11.03 -8.15 28.33
N LEU A 95 -10.76 -7.12 27.52
CA LEU A 95 -10.69 -5.73 27.96
C LEU A 95 -12.07 -5.07 28.07
N ARG A 96 -12.20 -4.07 28.98
CA ARG A 96 -13.42 -3.32 29.24
C ARG A 96 -13.12 -1.85 29.54
N GLY A 97 -14.05 -0.94 29.17
CA GLY A 97 -13.96 0.48 29.51
C GLY A 97 -12.60 1.10 29.20
N GLU A 98 -12.02 1.83 30.12
CA GLU A 98 -10.71 2.53 29.97
C GLU A 98 -9.54 1.62 29.58
N GLN A 99 -9.65 0.31 29.81
CA GLN A 99 -8.63 -0.65 29.37
C GLN A 99 -8.57 -0.73 27.83
N ILE A 100 -9.72 -0.59 27.18
CA ILE A 100 -9.83 -0.56 25.72
C ILE A 100 -9.16 0.70 25.19
N ASP A 101 -9.45 1.85 25.77
CA ASP A 101 -8.88 3.14 25.33
C ASP A 101 -7.34 3.12 25.49
N PHE A 102 -6.85 2.61 26.62
CA PHE A 102 -5.41 2.43 26.83
C PHE A 102 -4.79 1.51 25.78
N PHE A 103 -5.42 0.37 25.52
CA PHE A 103 -4.96 -0.59 24.50
C PHE A 103 -4.92 0.03 23.10
N LEU A 104 -5.99 0.71 22.69
CA LEU A 104 -6.07 1.34 21.36
C LEU A 104 -5.02 2.45 21.20
N GLY A 105 -4.85 3.30 22.20
CA GLY A 105 -3.78 4.29 22.23
C GLY A 105 -2.40 3.65 22.07
N ARG A 106 -2.17 2.56 22.81
CA ARG A 106 -0.89 1.84 22.73
C ARG A 106 -0.65 1.20 21.36
N VAL A 107 -1.69 0.62 20.73
CA VAL A 107 -1.61 0.07 19.39
C VAL A 107 -1.17 1.13 18.37
N ILE A 108 -1.78 2.32 18.41
CA ILE A 108 -1.42 3.43 17.52
C ILE A 108 0.05 3.85 17.71
N GLU A 109 0.50 3.98 18.96
CA GLU A 109 1.88 4.38 19.29
C GLU A 109 2.94 3.41 18.75
N ILE A 110 2.64 2.10 18.74
CA ILE A 110 3.67 1.10 18.45
C ILE A 110 3.60 0.51 17.03
N VAL A 111 2.44 0.55 16.35
CA VAL A 111 2.22 -0.15 15.07
C VAL A 111 3.25 0.21 13.99
N ASN A 112 3.77 1.43 14.02
CA ASN A 112 4.74 1.94 13.05
C ASN A 112 6.16 2.08 13.61
N GLN A 113 6.45 1.48 14.76
CA GLN A 113 7.81 1.47 15.31
C GLN A 113 8.76 0.65 14.42
N PRO A 114 10.04 1.06 14.27
CA PRO A 114 10.98 0.39 13.39
C PRO A 114 11.15 -1.12 13.63
N VAL A 115 11.02 -1.55 14.88
CA VAL A 115 11.12 -2.97 15.26
C VAL A 115 9.96 -3.78 14.67
N LEU A 116 8.76 -3.20 14.61
CA LEU A 116 7.56 -3.85 14.06
C LEU A 116 7.52 -3.76 12.52
N LEU A 117 8.02 -2.68 11.94
CA LEU A 117 8.12 -2.57 10.47
C LEU A 117 9.01 -3.66 9.84
N ARG A 118 9.90 -4.28 10.61
CA ARG A 118 10.72 -5.42 10.16
C ARG A 118 9.91 -6.73 9.99
N GLU A 119 8.69 -6.76 10.49
CA GLU A 119 7.78 -7.92 10.31
C GLU A 119 7.10 -7.92 8.94
N ASP A 120 7.12 -6.78 8.25
CA ASP A 120 6.59 -6.65 6.90
C ASP A 120 7.39 -7.50 5.92
N ARG A 121 6.70 -8.16 4.99
CA ARG A 121 7.28 -9.01 3.94
C ARG A 121 6.69 -8.66 2.59
N LEU A 122 7.46 -8.74 1.52
CA LEU A 122 6.88 -8.67 0.19
C LEU A 122 5.87 -9.80 0.00
N GLN A 123 4.75 -9.48 -0.62
CA GLN A 123 3.77 -10.49 -1.06
C GLN A 123 4.39 -11.44 -2.09
N ALA A 124 3.94 -12.67 -2.11
CA ALA A 124 4.39 -13.64 -3.10
C ALA A 124 4.11 -13.15 -4.52
N GLY A 125 5.07 -13.31 -5.42
CA GLY A 125 4.92 -12.93 -6.83
C GLY A 125 5.00 -11.44 -7.16
N VAL A 126 5.07 -10.52 -6.17
CA VAL A 126 5.07 -9.07 -6.40
C VAL A 126 6.23 -8.62 -7.29
N SER A 127 7.45 -9.06 -7.02
CA SER A 127 8.60 -8.67 -7.83
C SER A 127 8.43 -9.10 -9.29
N TRP A 128 7.83 -10.26 -9.52
CA TRP A 128 7.52 -10.75 -10.87
C TRP A 128 6.41 -9.94 -11.53
N ALA A 129 5.31 -9.68 -10.83
CA ALA A 129 4.20 -8.87 -11.32
C ALA A 129 4.64 -7.47 -11.75
N LEU A 130 5.41 -6.77 -10.88
CA LEU A 130 5.93 -5.44 -11.19
C LEU A 130 6.90 -5.45 -12.36
N ALA A 131 7.81 -6.44 -12.44
CA ALA A 131 8.75 -6.57 -13.55
C ALA A 131 8.01 -6.84 -14.86
N LEU A 132 6.96 -7.66 -14.85
CA LEU A 132 6.15 -7.99 -16.00
C LEU A 132 5.39 -6.75 -16.52
N LEU A 133 4.70 -6.00 -15.66
CA LEU A 133 4.04 -4.74 -16.03
C LEU A 133 5.04 -3.74 -16.62
N HIS A 134 6.17 -3.56 -15.95
CA HIS A 134 7.21 -2.64 -16.40
C HIS A 134 7.80 -3.06 -17.77
N SER A 135 8.02 -4.35 -18.01
CA SER A 135 8.55 -4.86 -19.30
C SER A 135 7.60 -4.64 -20.47
N GLN A 136 6.30 -4.57 -20.19
CA GLN A 136 5.26 -4.27 -21.19
C GLN A 136 5.02 -2.76 -21.36
N GLY A 137 5.84 -1.91 -20.76
CA GLY A 137 5.73 -0.45 -20.91
C GLY A 137 4.65 0.19 -20.04
N VAL A 138 4.04 -0.56 -19.10
CA VAL A 138 3.08 -0.02 -18.15
C VAL A 138 3.82 0.88 -17.14
N GLN A 139 3.32 2.08 -16.97
CA GLN A 139 3.84 3.03 -15.98
C GLN A 139 3.30 2.66 -14.60
N LEU A 140 4.21 2.42 -13.66
CA LEU A 140 3.86 2.07 -12.28
C LEU A 140 4.01 3.29 -11.38
N VAL A 141 2.98 3.61 -10.61
CA VAL A 141 2.96 4.72 -9.65
C VAL A 141 2.50 4.21 -8.31
N LEU A 142 3.29 4.42 -7.28
CA LEU A 142 2.88 4.07 -5.91
C LEU A 142 2.06 5.20 -5.31
N VAL A 143 0.88 4.86 -4.77
CA VAL A 143 0.03 5.80 -4.02
C VAL A 143 -0.40 5.13 -2.72
N THR A 144 0.14 5.58 -1.59
CA THR A 144 -0.03 4.90 -0.31
C THR A 144 -0.31 5.85 0.84
N LEU A 145 -1.11 5.39 1.80
CA LEU A 145 -1.27 6.09 3.09
C LEU A 145 -0.11 5.84 4.05
N ARG A 146 0.80 4.93 3.73
CA ARG A 146 2.04 4.75 4.50
C ARG A 146 2.93 5.98 4.36
N CYS A 147 3.74 6.23 5.38
CA CYS A 147 4.77 7.26 5.32
C CYS A 147 5.70 6.99 4.12
N GLU A 148 5.83 7.99 3.23
CA GLU A 148 6.54 7.88 1.95
C GLU A 148 7.99 7.41 2.12
N THR A 149 8.69 7.92 3.14
CA THR A 149 10.07 7.53 3.41
C THR A 149 10.18 6.06 3.81
N GLN A 150 9.21 5.51 4.54
CA GLN A 150 9.16 4.09 4.91
C GLN A 150 8.91 3.20 3.69
N ALA A 151 7.92 3.54 2.87
CA ALA A 151 7.61 2.81 1.64
C ALA A 151 8.81 2.80 0.68
N THR A 152 9.41 3.97 0.46
CA THR A 152 10.61 4.13 -0.39
C THR A 152 11.78 3.29 0.13
N GLN A 153 12.01 3.26 1.45
CA GLN A 153 13.09 2.46 2.03
C GLN A 153 12.89 0.96 1.83
N ILE A 154 11.65 0.47 2.00
CA ILE A 154 11.34 -0.95 1.76
C ILE A 154 11.54 -1.30 0.28
N LEU A 155 11.01 -0.49 -0.65
CA LEU A 155 11.22 -0.70 -2.09
C LEU A 155 12.69 -0.69 -2.46
N ARG A 156 13.49 0.20 -1.87
CA ARG A 156 14.95 0.26 -2.08
C ARG A 156 15.65 -1.00 -1.59
N ASN A 157 15.29 -1.49 -0.42
CA ASN A 157 15.88 -2.72 0.16
C ASN A 157 15.63 -3.95 -0.73
N HIS A 158 14.56 -3.94 -1.51
CA HIS A 158 14.21 -5.02 -2.45
C HIS A 158 14.58 -4.73 -3.92
N GLY A 159 15.25 -3.60 -4.20
CA GLY A 159 15.64 -3.22 -5.56
C GLY A 159 14.48 -2.84 -6.49
N LEU A 160 13.30 -2.55 -5.93
CA LEU A 160 12.07 -2.30 -6.69
C LEU A 160 11.81 -0.82 -7.01
N THR A 161 12.49 0.12 -6.35
CA THR A 161 12.26 1.58 -6.51
C THR A 161 12.31 2.02 -7.97
N ARG A 162 13.23 1.45 -8.76
CA ARG A 162 13.43 1.80 -10.18
C ARG A 162 12.27 1.43 -11.09
N LEU A 163 11.35 0.59 -10.64
CA LEU A 163 10.17 0.17 -11.40
C LEU A 163 9.04 1.21 -11.34
N PHE A 164 9.08 2.11 -10.35
CA PHE A 164 8.08 3.15 -10.17
C PHE A 164 8.52 4.48 -10.76
N SER A 165 7.64 5.12 -11.52
CA SER A 165 7.83 6.46 -12.07
C SER A 165 7.52 7.57 -11.06
N GLY A 166 6.76 7.24 -10.01
CA GLY A 166 6.43 8.14 -8.90
C GLY A 166 6.06 7.37 -7.64
N ILE A 167 6.35 7.96 -6.49
CA ILE A 167 5.98 7.44 -5.17
C ILE A 167 5.28 8.59 -4.44
N TYR A 168 4.04 8.36 -4.04
CA TYR A 168 3.18 9.33 -3.36
C TYR A 168 2.71 8.71 -2.05
N GLY A 169 3.26 9.18 -0.97
CA GLY A 169 2.93 8.77 0.38
C GLY A 169 2.56 9.95 1.26
N THR A 170 2.34 9.69 2.55
CA THR A 170 2.07 10.74 3.54
C THR A 170 3.34 11.11 4.31
N ALA A 171 3.31 12.26 4.98
CA ALA A 171 4.26 12.58 6.03
C ALA A 171 3.80 12.00 7.39
N ASP A 172 2.49 11.75 7.54
CA ASP A 172 1.87 11.19 8.72
C ASP A 172 2.14 9.68 8.80
N ARG A 173 2.67 9.23 9.95
CA ARG A 173 2.99 7.82 10.20
C ARG A 173 1.77 6.98 10.54
N ASP A 174 0.67 7.61 10.95
CA ASP A 174 -0.53 6.94 11.44
C ASP A 174 -1.64 6.86 10.39
N ALA A 175 -1.51 7.60 9.29
CA ALA A 175 -2.51 7.67 8.22
C ALA A 175 -2.86 6.29 7.63
N ALA A 176 -1.89 5.40 7.46
CA ALA A 176 -2.12 4.04 6.95
C ALA A 176 -3.01 3.22 7.89
N TYR A 177 -2.87 3.39 9.20
CA TYR A 177 -3.69 2.67 10.18
C TYR A 177 -5.13 3.20 10.20
N GLN A 178 -5.31 4.50 10.04
CA GLN A 178 -6.63 5.16 9.97
C GLN A 178 -7.38 4.84 8.68
N ASN A 179 -6.69 4.60 7.58
CA ASN A 179 -7.23 4.24 6.26
C ASN A 179 -8.30 5.22 5.75
N GLN A 180 -7.97 6.53 5.76
CA GLN A 180 -8.90 7.61 5.35
C GLN A 180 -9.00 7.71 3.83
N ALA A 181 -10.20 7.47 3.29
CA ALA A 181 -10.45 7.50 1.85
C ALA A 181 -10.24 8.89 1.23
N GLU A 182 -10.58 9.96 1.96
CA GLU A 182 -10.39 11.35 1.52
C GLU A 182 -8.91 11.65 1.28
N LEU A 183 -8.04 11.26 2.20
CA LEU A 183 -6.59 11.45 2.06
C LEU A 183 -6.03 10.62 0.90
N LYS A 184 -6.51 9.37 0.75
CA LYS A 184 -6.12 8.51 -0.38
C LYS A 184 -6.55 9.13 -1.71
N THR A 185 -7.75 9.71 -1.77
CA THR A 185 -8.27 10.41 -2.96
C THR A 185 -7.40 11.62 -3.32
N GLN A 186 -7.00 12.43 -2.34
CA GLN A 186 -6.12 13.59 -2.55
C GLN A 186 -4.75 13.17 -3.09
N LEU A 187 -4.14 12.12 -2.53
CA LEU A 187 -2.87 11.59 -3.00
C LEU A 187 -2.97 11.03 -4.42
N LEU A 188 -4.02 10.29 -4.73
CA LEU A 188 -4.25 9.74 -6.06
C LEU A 188 -4.52 10.85 -7.09
N ALA A 189 -5.30 11.88 -6.74
CA ALA A 189 -5.55 13.02 -7.61
C ALA A 189 -4.26 13.79 -7.93
N LYS A 190 -3.42 14.03 -6.91
CA LYS A 190 -2.10 14.63 -7.10
C LYS A 190 -1.22 13.79 -8.03
N ALA A 191 -1.13 12.49 -7.76
CA ALA A 191 -0.35 11.56 -8.57
C ALA A 191 -0.83 11.54 -10.03
N LEU A 192 -2.14 11.45 -10.25
CA LEU A 192 -2.75 11.46 -11.59
C LEU A 192 -2.44 12.76 -12.33
N ALA A 193 -2.57 13.92 -11.69
CA ALA A 193 -2.27 15.21 -12.30
C ALA A 193 -0.80 15.32 -12.72
N GLU A 194 0.13 14.98 -11.82
CA GLU A 194 1.56 15.06 -12.09
C GLU A 194 2.00 14.06 -13.19
N GLN A 195 1.48 12.84 -13.19
CA GLN A 195 1.80 11.85 -14.23
C GLN A 195 1.20 12.25 -15.59
N SER A 196 0.02 12.87 -15.62
CA SER A 196 -0.60 13.34 -16.86
C SER A 196 0.20 14.46 -17.53
N LEU A 197 0.92 15.28 -16.77
CA LEU A 197 1.81 16.31 -17.30
C LEU A 197 3.09 15.77 -17.94
N LEU A 198 3.45 14.52 -17.66
CA LEU A 198 4.67 13.89 -18.16
C LEU A 198 4.48 13.17 -19.51
N VAL A 199 3.25 13.06 -19.99
CA VAL A 199 2.91 12.31 -21.21
C VAL A 199 2.11 13.17 -22.18
N GLU A 200 2.42 13.05 -23.48
CA GLU A 200 1.74 13.78 -24.55
C GLU A 200 0.46 13.06 -25.06
N ARG A 201 0.15 11.89 -24.53
CA ARG A 201 -0.96 11.02 -24.97
C ARG A 201 -2.00 10.83 -23.89
N PRO A 202 -3.26 10.51 -24.24
CA PRO A 202 -4.27 10.12 -23.24
C PRO A 202 -3.76 8.96 -22.39
N ILE A 203 -4.02 9.03 -21.08
CA ILE A 203 -3.63 8.00 -20.12
C ILE A 203 -4.81 7.06 -19.90
N SER A 204 -4.60 5.75 -20.11
CA SER A 204 -5.47 4.72 -19.55
C SER A 204 -4.96 4.39 -18.15
N ALA A 205 -5.73 4.70 -17.11
CA ALA A 205 -5.25 4.59 -15.74
C ALA A 205 -6.12 3.63 -14.92
N TRP A 206 -5.49 2.87 -14.02
CA TRP A 206 -6.14 1.93 -13.10
C TRP A 206 -5.68 2.20 -11.67
N MET A 207 -6.60 2.06 -10.70
CA MET A 207 -6.24 2.01 -9.28
C MET A 207 -6.30 0.55 -8.79
N VAL A 208 -5.19 0.08 -8.20
CA VAL A 208 -5.05 -1.27 -7.62
C VAL A 208 -4.78 -1.15 -6.13
N GLY A 209 -5.61 -1.76 -5.31
CA GLY A 209 -5.46 -1.72 -3.84
C GLY A 209 -6.21 -2.86 -3.17
N ASP A 210 -6.15 -2.94 -1.86
CA ASP A 210 -6.75 -4.01 -1.06
C ASP A 210 -7.73 -3.50 0.00
N THR A 211 -8.00 -2.18 0.01
CA THR A 211 -8.90 -1.55 0.96
C THR A 211 -10.03 -0.77 0.29
N GLU A 212 -11.05 -0.45 1.09
CA GLU A 212 -12.14 0.45 0.70
C GLU A 212 -11.64 1.83 0.27
N ALA A 213 -10.55 2.33 0.88
CA ALA A 213 -10.00 3.64 0.54
C ALA A 213 -9.48 3.69 -0.91
N ASP A 214 -8.88 2.60 -1.40
CA ASP A 214 -8.38 2.50 -2.76
C ASP A 214 -9.51 2.51 -3.79
N ILE A 215 -10.57 1.75 -3.51
CA ILE A 215 -11.74 1.64 -4.39
C ILE A 215 -12.46 2.99 -4.46
N ILE A 216 -12.73 3.60 -3.30
CA ILE A 216 -13.40 4.91 -3.22
C ILE A 216 -12.57 5.98 -3.93
N ALA A 217 -11.25 6.02 -3.70
CA ALA A 217 -10.37 6.99 -4.34
C ALA A 217 -10.34 6.83 -5.86
N GLY A 218 -10.23 5.60 -6.37
CA GLY A 218 -10.29 5.33 -7.80
C GLY A 218 -11.62 5.76 -8.42
N GLN A 219 -12.74 5.39 -7.80
CA GLN A 219 -14.08 5.75 -8.27
C GLN A 219 -14.33 7.26 -8.26
N ALA A 220 -13.87 7.97 -7.23
CA ALA A 220 -13.99 9.43 -7.12
C ALA A 220 -13.27 10.17 -8.27
N LEU A 221 -12.26 9.55 -8.87
CA LEU A 221 -11.51 10.07 -10.02
C LEU A 221 -11.88 9.39 -11.35
N ALA A 222 -13.02 8.67 -11.39
CA ALA A 222 -13.50 7.93 -12.54
C ALA A 222 -12.49 6.91 -13.12
N LEU A 223 -11.60 6.38 -12.26
CA LEU A 223 -10.68 5.32 -12.65
C LEU A 223 -11.29 3.94 -12.41
N PRO A 224 -11.11 2.97 -13.31
CA PRO A 224 -11.41 1.58 -13.02
C PRO A 224 -10.52 1.08 -11.86
N THR A 225 -11.09 0.23 -11.01
CA THR A 225 -10.45 -0.24 -9.78
C THR A 225 -10.30 -1.76 -9.76
N ILE A 226 -9.15 -2.23 -9.31
CA ILE A 226 -8.90 -3.65 -9.01
C ILE A 226 -8.67 -3.80 -7.51
N ALA A 227 -9.55 -4.56 -6.87
CA ALA A 227 -9.42 -4.91 -5.47
C ALA A 227 -8.65 -6.23 -5.31
N LEU A 228 -7.67 -6.27 -4.38
CA LEU A 228 -6.86 -7.45 -4.10
C LEU A 228 -7.24 -8.05 -2.75
N THR A 229 -7.38 -9.39 -2.69
CA THR A 229 -7.79 -10.08 -1.45
C THR A 229 -6.61 -10.65 -0.64
N CYS A 230 -5.38 -10.49 -1.13
CA CYS A 230 -4.17 -10.85 -0.39
C CYS A 230 -3.88 -9.95 0.81
N GLY A 231 -4.52 -8.78 0.89
CA GLY A 231 -4.23 -7.74 1.89
C GLY A 231 -5.17 -7.71 3.08
N ILE A 232 -5.50 -6.49 3.51
CA ILE A 232 -6.15 -6.20 4.81
C ILE A 232 -7.65 -6.45 4.79
N ARG A 233 -8.30 -6.53 3.58
CA ARG A 233 -9.76 -6.73 3.49
C ARG A 233 -10.14 -8.03 2.80
N SER A 234 -11.23 -8.62 3.30
CA SER A 234 -11.81 -9.83 2.71
C SER A 234 -12.54 -9.51 1.39
N GLN A 235 -12.67 -10.53 0.53
CA GLN A 235 -13.43 -10.41 -0.70
C GLN A 235 -14.88 -9.99 -0.46
N ALA A 236 -15.52 -10.52 0.60
CA ALA A 236 -16.91 -10.19 0.94
C ALA A 236 -17.06 -8.71 1.32
N TYR A 237 -16.08 -8.16 2.05
CA TYR A 237 -16.06 -6.76 2.41
C TYR A 237 -15.82 -5.86 1.19
N LEU A 238 -14.80 -6.17 0.37
CA LEU A 238 -14.45 -5.37 -0.82
C LEU A 238 -15.57 -5.33 -1.86
N LYS A 239 -16.35 -6.40 -2.02
CA LYS A 239 -17.51 -6.43 -2.93
C LYS A 239 -18.55 -5.36 -2.65
N GLN A 240 -18.68 -4.90 -1.40
CA GLN A 240 -19.64 -3.87 -1.02
C GLN A 240 -19.35 -2.51 -1.68
N PHE A 241 -18.10 -2.26 -2.06
CA PHE A 241 -17.65 -1.03 -2.71
C PHE A 241 -17.67 -1.12 -4.25
N GLN A 242 -18.12 -2.23 -4.81
CA GLN A 242 -18.30 -2.43 -6.26
C GLN A 242 -17.03 -2.10 -7.09
N PRO A 243 -15.86 -2.68 -6.78
CA PRO A 243 -14.69 -2.48 -7.62
C PRO A 243 -14.93 -3.05 -9.03
N THR A 244 -14.23 -2.52 -10.03
CA THR A 244 -14.33 -3.00 -11.41
C THR A 244 -13.98 -4.47 -11.52
N ARG A 245 -12.96 -4.93 -10.75
CA ARG A 245 -12.53 -6.34 -10.66
C ARG A 245 -12.02 -6.66 -9.26
N ILE A 246 -12.03 -7.95 -8.94
CA ILE A 246 -11.41 -8.50 -7.72
C ILE A 246 -10.49 -9.64 -8.14
N HIS A 247 -9.25 -9.61 -7.67
CA HIS A 247 -8.25 -10.66 -7.87
C HIS A 247 -7.63 -11.07 -6.53
N ASN A 248 -6.99 -12.23 -6.50
CA ASN A 248 -6.37 -12.73 -5.27
C ASN A 248 -5.13 -11.93 -4.87
N ASP A 249 -4.31 -11.55 -5.86
CA ASP A 249 -3.02 -10.89 -5.68
C ASP A 249 -2.66 -10.02 -6.90
N LEU A 250 -1.54 -9.33 -6.80
CA LEU A 250 -1.06 -8.43 -7.85
C LEU A 250 -0.68 -9.19 -9.13
N LEU A 251 -0.21 -10.43 -9.03
CA LEU A 251 0.18 -11.20 -10.22
C LEU A 251 -1.06 -11.57 -11.05
N ALA A 252 -2.13 -12.01 -10.41
CA ALA A 252 -3.42 -12.28 -11.07
C ALA A 252 -4.00 -10.99 -11.70
N ALA A 253 -3.91 -9.86 -10.99
CA ALA A 253 -4.33 -8.56 -11.53
C ALA A 253 -3.47 -8.14 -12.73
N THR A 254 -2.16 -8.41 -12.70
CA THR A 254 -1.24 -8.12 -13.80
C THR A 254 -1.63 -8.89 -15.07
N HIS A 255 -1.89 -10.19 -14.98
CA HIS A 255 -2.34 -10.97 -16.14
C HIS A 255 -3.63 -10.43 -16.73
N TYR A 256 -4.62 -10.13 -15.90
CA TYR A 256 -5.87 -9.51 -16.34
C TYR A 256 -5.65 -8.18 -17.08
N LEU A 257 -4.81 -7.29 -16.52
CA LEU A 257 -4.50 -6.01 -17.15
C LEU A 257 -3.85 -6.18 -18.51
N LEU A 258 -2.86 -7.06 -18.62
CA LEU A 258 -2.13 -7.29 -19.87
C LEU A 258 -3.00 -7.95 -20.95
N GLU A 259 -3.90 -8.86 -20.58
CA GLU A 259 -4.88 -9.45 -21.52
C GLU A 259 -5.79 -8.36 -22.10
N ARG A 260 -6.30 -7.45 -21.28
CA ARG A 260 -7.15 -6.35 -21.76
C ARG A 260 -6.42 -5.39 -22.68
N LEU A 261 -5.18 -5.05 -22.35
CA LEU A 261 -4.37 -4.15 -23.14
C LEU A 261 -4.02 -4.72 -24.52
N ASN A 262 -3.89 -6.05 -24.63
CA ASN A 262 -3.65 -6.74 -25.89
C ASN A 262 -4.91 -6.86 -26.78
N VAL A 263 -6.11 -6.71 -26.22
CA VAL A 263 -7.38 -6.77 -26.97
C VAL A 263 -7.77 -5.40 -27.55
N GLU A 264 -7.23 -4.31 -26.99
CA GLU A 264 -7.53 -2.92 -27.46
C GLU A 264 -6.58 -2.46 -28.59
N VAL A 265 -5.72 -3.34 -29.09
CA VAL A 265 -4.83 -3.14 -30.25
C VAL A 265 -5.42 -3.83 -31.48
#